data_c75df16a8cc75e55d123b368fbbc5173
#
_entry.id   c75df16a8cc75e55d123b368fbbc5173
#
_cell.length_a   1.000
_cell.length_b   1.000
_cell.length_c   1.000
_cell.angle_alpha   90.00
_cell.angle_beta   90.00
_cell.angle_gamma   90.00
#
_symmetry.space_group_name_H-M   'P 1'
#
loop_
_entity.id
_entity.type
_entity.pdbx_description
1 polymer ?
#
loop_
_entity_poly.entity_id
_entity_poly.type
_entity_poly.pdbx_seq_one_letter_code
_entity_poly.pdbx_strand_id
1 'polypeptide(L)'
;MAYVRPMQFVICILTALMSTATLVHADDINDYPTAVRADYVFGCMTANGETQHVLDQCSCSIDVVASLLPYERYVSAETVIRMAQVHGNLGGQFRSSAQATSALNDLRRAQAEAEVRCF
;
A
#
# COMPACT_ATOMS: atom_id res chain seq x y z
N MET A 1 31.65 36.81 47.37
CA MET A 1 32.02 36.52 45.95
C MET A 1 31.76 35.05 45.68
N ALA A 2 30.65 34.75 45.04
CA ALA A 2 30.26 33.38 44.73
C ALA A 2 30.90 32.97 43.40
N TYR A 3 31.87 32.07 43.49
CA TYR A 3 32.51 31.47 42.33
C TYR A 3 31.57 30.41 41.76
N VAL A 4 30.72 30.79 40.82
CA VAL A 4 29.85 29.86 40.09
C VAL A 4 30.75 29.00 39.21
N ARG A 5 30.81 27.69 39.53
CA ARG A 5 31.67 26.73 38.86
C ARG A 5 31.25 26.60 37.39
N PRO A 6 32.15 26.80 36.43
CA PRO A 6 31.83 26.69 35.00
C PRO A 6 31.35 25.27 34.60
N MET A 7 31.55 24.29 35.46
CA MET A 7 31.19 22.90 35.25
C MET A 7 29.67 22.66 35.24
N GLN A 8 28.87 23.51 35.91
CA GLN A 8 27.40 23.37 35.90
C GLN A 8 26.77 23.86 34.61
N PHE A 9 27.36 24.85 33.94
CA PHE A 9 26.88 25.32 32.64
C PHE A 9 27.16 24.34 31.52
N VAL A 10 28.27 23.60 31.58
CA VAL A 10 28.60 22.58 30.57
C VAL A 10 27.65 21.40 30.64
N ILE A 11 27.20 20.99 31.84
CA ILE A 11 26.26 19.89 32.03
C ILE A 11 24.86 20.27 31.48
N CYS A 12 24.40 21.52 31.68
CA CYS A 12 23.11 21.97 31.14
C CYS A 12 23.11 22.07 29.63
N ILE A 13 24.23 22.36 28.98
CA ILE A 13 24.34 22.45 27.53
C ILE A 13 24.38 21.04 26.89
N LEU A 14 24.99 20.06 27.54
CA LEU A 14 25.02 18.68 27.05
C LEU A 14 23.66 17.97 27.11
N THR A 15 22.81 18.33 28.06
CA THR A 15 21.46 17.72 28.16
C THR A 15 20.46 18.31 27.16
N ALA A 16 20.70 19.51 26.64
CA ALA A 16 19.84 20.16 25.65
C ALA A 16 20.03 19.62 24.22
N LEU A 17 21.12 18.92 23.93
CA LEU A 17 21.41 18.40 22.59
C LEU A 17 20.83 16.98 22.32
N MET A 18 20.26 16.31 23.32
CA MET A 18 19.72 14.95 23.12
C MET A 18 18.23 14.87 22.82
N SER A 19 17.56 16.00 22.60
CA SER A 19 16.15 16.02 22.19
C SER A 19 16.00 16.22 20.68
N THR A 20 16.75 15.49 19.87
CA THR A 20 16.32 15.26 18.49
C THR A 20 15.23 14.21 18.54
N ALA A 21 13.99 14.67 18.70
CA ALA A 21 12.83 13.86 18.38
C ALA A 21 12.98 13.43 16.90
N THR A 22 13.39 12.19 16.68
CA THR A 22 13.21 11.56 15.38
C THR A 22 11.71 11.55 15.14
N LEU A 23 11.27 12.44 14.28
CA LEU A 23 9.97 12.29 13.61
C LEU A 23 10.05 10.95 12.88
N VAL A 24 9.57 9.91 13.54
CA VAL A 24 9.21 8.68 12.84
C VAL A 24 8.11 9.12 11.88
N HIS A 25 8.46 9.36 10.64
CA HIS A 25 7.49 9.37 9.57
C HIS A 25 6.91 7.95 9.64
N ALA A 26 5.65 7.85 10.07
CA ALA A 26 4.84 6.74 9.65
C ALA A 26 4.80 6.89 8.13
N ASP A 27 5.65 6.15 7.44
CA ASP A 27 5.51 5.95 6.01
C ASP A 27 4.04 5.60 5.82
N ASP A 28 3.38 6.38 5.01
CA ASP A 28 2.00 6.15 4.62
C ASP A 28 2.02 4.83 3.83
N ILE A 29 1.92 3.73 4.56
CA ILE A 29 2.05 2.35 4.06
C ILE A 29 0.95 2.07 3.04
N ASN A 30 0.06 3.05 2.81
CA ASN A 30 -1.09 2.90 1.95
C ASN A 30 -1.42 4.19 1.20
N ASP A 31 -0.83 4.31 0.02
CA ASP A 31 -1.06 5.39 -0.93
C ASP A 31 -2.34 5.21 -1.79
N TYR A 32 -3.13 4.16 -1.52
CA TYR A 32 -4.36 3.86 -2.25
C TYR A 32 -5.49 4.82 -1.86
N PRO A 33 -6.09 5.52 -2.83
CA PRO A 33 -7.28 6.34 -2.56
C PRO A 33 -8.43 5.51 -1.99
N THR A 34 -9.19 6.08 -1.07
CA THR A 34 -10.34 5.41 -0.44
C THR A 34 -11.35 4.88 -1.47
N ALA A 35 -11.60 5.62 -2.55
CA ALA A 35 -12.51 5.17 -3.62
C ALA A 35 -12.01 3.89 -4.30
N VAL A 36 -10.71 3.76 -4.53
CA VAL A 36 -10.11 2.56 -5.15
C VAL A 36 -10.22 1.37 -4.20
N ARG A 37 -10.00 1.58 -2.91
CA ARG A 37 -10.16 0.52 -1.90
C ARG A 37 -11.61 0.05 -1.81
N ALA A 38 -12.55 0.98 -1.82
CA ALA A 38 -13.99 0.68 -1.81
C ALA A 38 -14.41 -0.11 -3.06
N ASP A 39 -13.92 0.28 -4.24
CA ASP A 39 -14.18 -0.43 -5.51
C ASP A 39 -13.63 -1.87 -5.48
N TYR A 40 -12.42 -2.07 -4.96
CA TYR A 40 -11.86 -3.41 -4.77
C TYR A 40 -12.72 -4.27 -3.85
N VAL A 41 -13.10 -3.72 -2.68
CA VAL A 41 -13.94 -4.43 -1.70
C VAL A 41 -15.30 -4.80 -2.31
N PHE A 42 -15.90 -3.87 -3.05
CA PHE A 42 -17.17 -4.12 -3.74
C PHE A 42 -17.06 -5.27 -4.77
N GLY A 43 -16.03 -5.25 -5.61
CA GLY A 43 -15.76 -6.31 -6.57
C GLY A 43 -15.50 -7.67 -5.91
N CYS A 44 -14.72 -7.67 -4.84
CA CYS A 44 -14.41 -8.86 -4.04
C CYS A 44 -15.68 -9.45 -3.42
N MET A 45 -16.54 -8.63 -2.82
CA MET A 45 -17.81 -9.06 -2.23
C MET A 45 -18.78 -9.60 -3.29
N THR A 46 -18.81 -8.99 -4.46
CA THR A 46 -19.64 -9.47 -5.56
C THR A 46 -19.25 -10.90 -5.97
N ALA A 47 -17.97 -11.25 -5.88
CA ALA A 47 -17.48 -12.58 -6.22
C ALA A 47 -17.64 -13.61 -5.09
N ASN A 48 -17.57 -13.19 -3.82
CA ASN A 48 -17.47 -14.08 -2.65
C ASN A 48 -18.72 -14.07 -1.75
N GLY A 49 -19.65 -13.14 -1.97
CA GLY A 49 -20.90 -12.99 -1.22
C GLY A 49 -20.97 -11.69 -0.42
N GLU A 50 -22.20 -11.24 -0.17
CA GLU A 50 -22.48 -9.93 0.45
C GLU A 50 -22.79 -10.09 1.96
N THR A 51 -21.86 -10.66 2.70
CA THR A 51 -21.99 -10.81 4.17
C THR A 51 -20.98 -9.93 4.91
N GLN A 52 -21.22 -9.67 6.19
CA GLN A 52 -20.28 -8.93 7.03
C GLN A 52 -18.91 -9.64 7.09
N HIS A 53 -18.91 -10.96 7.20
CA HIS A 53 -17.69 -11.76 7.21
C HIS A 53 -16.87 -11.57 5.91
N VAL A 54 -17.53 -11.61 4.76
CA VAL A 54 -16.87 -11.38 3.47
C VAL A 54 -16.40 -9.93 3.33
N LEU A 55 -17.15 -8.96 3.86
CA LEU A 55 -16.69 -7.57 3.92
C LEU A 55 -15.35 -7.45 4.68
N ASP A 56 -15.24 -8.10 5.83
CA ASP A 56 -14.03 -8.08 6.64
C ASP A 56 -12.86 -8.75 5.89
N GLN A 57 -13.09 -9.89 5.24
CA GLN A 57 -12.09 -10.60 4.43
C GLN A 57 -11.63 -9.75 3.22
N CYS A 58 -12.57 -9.16 2.50
CA CYS A 58 -12.25 -8.31 1.34
C CYS A 58 -11.52 -7.02 1.73
N SER A 59 -11.85 -6.45 2.90
CA SER A 59 -11.15 -5.28 3.45
C SER A 59 -9.72 -5.64 3.87
N CYS A 60 -9.52 -6.78 4.53
CA CYS A 60 -8.21 -7.33 4.82
C CYS A 60 -7.40 -7.54 3.53
N SER A 61 -8.03 -8.09 2.50
CA SER A 61 -7.38 -8.38 1.22
C SER A 61 -6.80 -7.14 0.57
N ILE A 62 -7.55 -6.03 0.47
CA ILE A 62 -7.01 -4.80 -0.12
C ILE A 62 -5.92 -4.18 0.74
N ASP A 63 -5.98 -4.32 2.07
CA ASP A 63 -4.91 -3.85 2.96
C ASP A 63 -3.61 -4.60 2.72
N VAL A 64 -3.68 -5.93 2.55
CA VAL A 64 -2.51 -6.75 2.21
C VAL A 64 -1.98 -6.38 0.83
N VAL A 65 -2.84 -6.28 -0.18
CA VAL A 65 -2.43 -5.88 -1.55
C VAL A 65 -1.72 -4.53 -1.52
N ALA A 66 -2.29 -3.54 -0.85
CA ALA A 66 -1.72 -2.20 -0.76
C ALA A 66 -0.40 -2.15 0.03
N SER A 67 -0.17 -3.08 0.94
CA SER A 67 1.10 -3.21 1.67
C SER A 67 2.22 -3.82 0.82
N LEU A 68 1.89 -4.55 -0.24
CA LEU A 68 2.84 -5.30 -1.07
C LEU A 68 3.06 -4.67 -2.45
N LEU A 69 2.09 -3.92 -2.93
CA LEU A 69 2.07 -3.38 -4.29
C LEU A 69 1.85 -1.86 -4.24
N PRO A 70 2.80 -1.03 -4.70
CA PRO A 70 2.60 0.41 -4.81
C PRO A 70 1.39 0.74 -5.69
N TYR A 71 0.67 1.82 -5.36
CA TYR A 71 -0.56 2.20 -6.05
C TYR A 71 -0.38 2.36 -7.57
N GLU A 72 0.72 2.94 -8.03
CA GLU A 72 1.03 3.06 -9.47
C GLU A 72 1.08 1.71 -10.19
N ARG A 73 1.63 0.68 -9.52
CA ARG A 73 1.69 -0.68 -10.08
C ARG A 73 0.31 -1.32 -10.10
N TYR A 74 -0.51 -1.09 -9.09
CA TYR A 74 -1.91 -1.50 -9.06
C TYR A 74 -2.69 -0.88 -10.22
N VAL A 75 -2.61 0.44 -10.42
CA VAL A 75 -3.27 1.14 -11.53
C VAL A 75 -2.82 0.60 -12.89
N SER A 76 -1.53 0.30 -13.04
CA SER A 76 -1.00 -0.31 -14.26
C SER A 76 -1.62 -1.67 -14.54
N ALA A 77 -1.74 -2.54 -13.52
CA ALA A 77 -2.36 -3.86 -13.64
C ALA A 77 -3.87 -3.76 -13.95
N GLU A 78 -4.60 -2.90 -13.24
CA GLU A 78 -6.02 -2.64 -13.48
C GLU A 78 -6.28 -2.11 -14.89
N THR A 79 -5.43 -1.21 -15.38
CA THR A 79 -5.50 -0.70 -16.76
C THR A 79 -5.34 -1.83 -17.76
N VAL A 80 -4.38 -2.72 -17.55
CA VAL A 80 -4.18 -3.89 -18.42
C VAL A 80 -5.40 -4.80 -18.41
N ILE A 81 -5.99 -5.08 -17.24
CA ILE A 81 -7.20 -5.91 -17.13
C ILE A 81 -8.36 -5.29 -17.93
N ARG A 82 -8.60 -4.00 -17.76
CA ARG A 82 -9.67 -3.28 -18.46
C ARG A 82 -9.44 -3.25 -19.97
N MET A 83 -8.20 -2.96 -20.40
CA MET A 83 -7.84 -2.91 -21.83
C MET A 83 -7.84 -4.30 -22.48
N ALA A 84 -7.49 -5.36 -21.74
CA ALA A 84 -7.56 -6.73 -22.23
C ALA A 84 -8.99 -7.19 -22.55
N GLN A 85 -10.01 -6.55 -21.97
CA GLN A 85 -11.42 -6.80 -22.26
C GLN A 85 -11.90 -6.10 -23.54
N VAL A 86 -11.13 -5.14 -24.07
CA VAL A 86 -11.44 -4.47 -25.34
C VAL A 86 -11.25 -5.47 -26.49
N HIS A 87 -12.28 -5.59 -27.34
CA HIS A 87 -12.22 -6.46 -28.50
C HIS A 87 -11.34 -5.86 -29.61
N GLY A 88 -10.66 -6.73 -30.37
CA GLY A 88 -9.87 -6.37 -31.52
C GLY A 88 -8.37 -6.30 -31.26
N ASN A 89 -7.62 -5.68 -32.20
CA ASN A 89 -6.16 -5.67 -32.20
C ASN A 89 -5.54 -4.96 -31.00
N LEU A 90 -6.17 -3.90 -30.49
CA LEU A 90 -5.68 -3.17 -29.31
C LEU A 90 -5.67 -4.05 -28.06
N GLY A 91 -6.75 -4.76 -27.79
CA GLY A 91 -6.80 -5.69 -26.66
C GLY A 91 -5.75 -6.81 -26.78
N GLY A 92 -5.48 -7.29 -28.00
CA GLY A 92 -4.45 -8.28 -28.27
C GLY A 92 -3.04 -7.78 -27.93
N GLN A 93 -2.71 -6.56 -28.31
CA GLN A 93 -1.40 -5.94 -28.02
C GLN A 93 -1.20 -5.76 -26.53
N PHE A 94 -2.23 -5.32 -25.78
CA PHE A 94 -2.14 -5.17 -24.34
C PHE A 94 -1.92 -6.51 -23.62
N ARG A 95 -2.58 -7.57 -24.06
CA ARG A 95 -2.41 -8.91 -23.48
C ARG A 95 -1.02 -9.51 -23.69
N SER A 96 -0.33 -9.12 -24.74
CA SER A 96 0.98 -9.68 -25.14
C SER A 96 2.18 -8.84 -24.79
N SER A 97 2.00 -7.61 -24.27
CA SER A 97 3.14 -6.76 -23.92
C SER A 97 3.86 -7.24 -22.66
N ALA A 98 5.19 -7.10 -22.62
CA ALA A 98 5.99 -7.48 -21.46
C ALA A 98 5.62 -6.67 -20.21
N GLN A 99 5.33 -5.36 -20.38
CA GLN A 99 4.90 -4.50 -19.28
C GLN A 99 3.55 -4.92 -18.72
N ALA A 100 2.59 -5.28 -19.58
CA ALA A 100 1.29 -5.79 -19.16
C ALA A 100 1.43 -7.08 -18.36
N THR A 101 2.22 -8.02 -18.85
CA THR A 101 2.49 -9.29 -18.16
C THR A 101 3.16 -9.07 -16.80
N SER A 102 4.13 -8.17 -16.70
CA SER A 102 4.80 -7.83 -15.45
C SER A 102 3.82 -7.23 -14.43
N ALA A 103 3.03 -6.22 -14.83
CA ALA A 103 2.05 -5.59 -13.93
C ALA A 103 1.01 -6.59 -13.40
N LEU A 104 0.48 -7.45 -14.27
CA LEU A 104 -0.46 -8.51 -13.89
C LEU A 104 0.15 -9.53 -12.92
N ASN A 105 1.40 -9.92 -13.14
CA ASN A 105 2.09 -10.87 -12.27
C ASN A 105 2.32 -10.29 -10.88
N ASP A 106 2.66 -9.00 -10.79
CA ASP A 106 2.84 -8.31 -9.50
C ASP A 106 1.50 -8.26 -8.73
N LEU A 107 0.41 -7.88 -9.40
CA LEU A 107 -0.92 -7.87 -8.79
C LEU A 107 -1.36 -9.27 -8.34
N ARG A 108 -1.22 -10.27 -9.20
CA ARG A 108 -1.59 -11.66 -8.87
C ARG A 108 -0.81 -12.21 -7.68
N ARG A 109 0.46 -11.85 -7.56
CA ARG A 109 1.29 -12.24 -6.41
C ARG A 109 0.81 -11.60 -5.12
N ALA A 110 0.49 -10.30 -5.15
CA ALA A 110 -0.06 -9.60 -4.00
C ALA A 110 -1.43 -10.16 -3.60
N GLN A 111 -2.29 -10.47 -4.56
CA GLN A 111 -3.60 -11.09 -4.33
C GLN A 111 -3.47 -12.52 -3.76
N ALA A 112 -2.54 -13.33 -4.25
CA ALA A 112 -2.29 -14.66 -3.70
C ALA A 112 -1.85 -14.62 -2.23
N GLU A 113 -1.04 -13.65 -1.85
CA GLU A 113 -0.66 -13.44 -0.46
C GLU A 113 -1.85 -12.97 0.39
N ALA A 114 -2.70 -12.10 -0.16
CA ALA A 114 -3.92 -11.66 0.50
C ALA A 114 -4.90 -12.82 0.71
N GLU A 115 -5.03 -13.71 -0.26
CA GLU A 115 -5.86 -14.93 -0.14
C GLU A 115 -5.44 -15.78 1.06
N VAL A 116 -4.15 -16.04 1.21
CA VAL A 116 -3.62 -16.85 2.32
C VAL A 116 -3.82 -16.20 3.69
N ARG A 117 -3.80 -14.86 3.75
CA ARG A 117 -3.87 -14.12 5.01
C ARG A 117 -5.29 -13.80 5.46
N CYS A 118 -6.21 -13.66 4.51
CA CYS A 118 -7.54 -13.09 4.79
C CYS A 118 -8.68 -14.09 4.64
N PHE A 119 -8.47 -15.21 3.93
CA PHE A 119 -9.45 -16.25 3.65
C PHE A 119 -9.01 -17.59 4.20
#